data_870ca297166fe82b709a87e88258eb86
#
_entry.id   870ca297166fe82b709a87e88258eb86
#
_cell.length_a   1.000
_cell.length_b   1.000
_cell.length_c   1.000
_cell.angle_alpha   90.00
_cell.angle_beta   90.00
_cell.angle_gamma   90.00
#
_symmetry.space_group_name_H-M   'P 1'
#
loop_
_entity.id
_entity.type
_entity.pdbx_description
1 polymer ?
#
loop_
_entity_poly.entity_id
_entity_poly.type
_entity_poly.pdbx_seq_one_letter_code
_entity_poly.pdbx_strand_id
1 'polypeptide(L)'
;MSDENAHGSVDAIRTVSRQLVRELGFMGGDFAGTDLPPSAVHALIEIEGGGVSARDLSRRLRLEKSSISRMLRKLVEAGVVREEAGSEDGRIKRLSLTEAGRKRVEAIHAFARAQVSDALGRLWPGQDRTVLEGLRLYAEALAATPAARPVAPVPTIVGGYRVGLIARITAMHALYYARTSGFGQRFESVVAAGLAEFFDRLGNPGNEIWAAMQGNEIVGSIAIDGEDIGAGKAHLRWFIVDDALRGSGSGKRLLDEALAFADEKGFAETHLWTFSGLDAARHLYETRGFVLAEERPGTQWGNEVLEQRFVRFRH
;
A
#
# COMPACT_ATOMS: atom_id res chain seq x y z
N MET A 1 15.95 -8.95 -16.27
CA MET A 1 14.46 -8.94 -16.37
C MET A 1 13.75 -7.88 -15.53
N SER A 2 14.45 -7.19 -14.63
CA SER A 2 13.84 -6.17 -13.74
C SER A 2 13.65 -4.78 -14.39
N ASP A 3 14.49 -4.38 -15.33
CA ASP A 3 14.48 -3.04 -15.93
C ASP A 3 13.40 -2.85 -17.00
N GLU A 4 13.13 -3.84 -17.83
CA GLU A 4 12.09 -3.73 -18.88
C GLU A 4 10.67 -3.62 -18.30
N ASN A 5 10.38 -4.32 -17.22
CA ASN A 5 9.07 -4.26 -16.56
C ASN A 5 8.86 -2.92 -15.84
N ALA A 6 9.92 -2.33 -15.30
CA ALA A 6 9.86 -1.00 -14.66
C ALA A 6 9.63 0.10 -15.70
N HIS A 7 10.25 0.05 -16.87
CA HIS A 7 10.03 1.00 -17.98
C HIS A 7 8.60 0.92 -18.52
N GLY A 8 8.04 -0.31 -18.66
CA GLY A 8 6.64 -0.49 -19.09
C GLY A 8 5.63 0.15 -18.14
N SER A 9 5.81 0.01 -16.84
CA SER A 9 4.93 0.61 -15.83
C SER A 9 5.03 2.15 -15.81
N VAL A 10 6.24 2.70 -15.95
CA VAL A 10 6.46 4.15 -16.00
C VAL A 10 5.75 4.77 -17.20
N ASP A 11 5.89 4.19 -18.39
CA ASP A 11 5.26 4.70 -19.61
C ASP A 11 3.74 4.55 -19.58
N ALA A 12 3.22 3.47 -19.01
CA ALA A 12 1.79 3.29 -18.79
C ALA A 12 1.23 4.38 -17.87
N ILE A 13 1.84 4.62 -16.71
CA ILE A 13 1.43 5.68 -15.78
C ILE A 13 1.47 7.05 -16.45
N ARG A 14 2.55 7.38 -17.19
CA ARG A 14 2.66 8.63 -17.91
C ARG A 14 1.54 8.81 -18.94
N THR A 15 1.19 7.74 -19.64
CA THR A 15 0.13 7.76 -20.66
C THR A 15 -1.24 8.00 -20.03
N VAL A 16 -1.57 7.23 -18.97
CA VAL A 16 -2.84 7.39 -18.25
C VAL A 16 -2.93 8.75 -17.56
N SER A 17 -1.84 9.27 -16.99
CA SER A 17 -1.82 10.61 -16.39
C SER A 17 -2.14 11.71 -17.41
N ARG A 18 -1.58 11.64 -18.65
CA ARG A 18 -1.91 12.60 -19.70
C ARG A 18 -3.37 12.47 -20.16
N GLN A 19 -3.89 11.25 -20.22
CA GLN A 19 -5.30 11.02 -20.52
C GLN A 19 -6.19 11.62 -19.43
N LEU A 20 -5.89 11.36 -18.15
CA LEU A 20 -6.64 11.90 -17.02
C LEU A 20 -6.73 13.44 -17.07
N VAL A 21 -5.62 14.12 -17.35
CA VAL A 21 -5.58 15.60 -17.49
C VAL A 21 -6.52 16.07 -18.60
N ARG A 22 -6.60 15.36 -19.74
CA ARG A 22 -7.52 15.71 -20.84
C ARG A 22 -8.97 15.46 -20.45
N GLU A 23 -9.30 14.29 -19.90
CA GLU A 23 -10.66 13.91 -19.54
C GLU A 23 -11.22 14.77 -18.39
N LEU A 24 -10.36 15.26 -17.50
CA LEU A 24 -10.74 16.24 -16.47
C LEU A 24 -10.98 17.66 -17.03
N GLY A 25 -10.72 17.89 -18.33
CA GLY A 25 -11.00 19.16 -18.98
C GLY A 25 -9.89 20.23 -18.85
N PHE A 26 -8.70 19.89 -18.33
CA PHE A 26 -7.62 20.87 -18.15
C PHE A 26 -7.11 21.48 -19.47
N MET A 27 -7.36 20.82 -20.61
CA MET A 27 -6.91 21.27 -21.93
C MET A 27 -8.00 21.99 -22.72
N GLY A 28 -9.21 22.08 -22.18
CA GLY A 28 -10.36 22.75 -22.81
C GLY A 28 -10.55 24.20 -22.37
N GLY A 29 -11.53 24.88 -23.00
CA GLY A 29 -11.93 26.24 -22.62
C GLY A 29 -12.92 26.30 -21.45
N ASP A 30 -13.58 25.17 -21.14
CA ASP A 30 -14.69 25.08 -20.17
C ASP A 30 -14.32 24.19 -18.99
N PHE A 31 -13.29 24.59 -18.24
CA PHE A 31 -12.86 23.83 -17.07
C PHE A 31 -13.88 23.94 -15.92
N ALA A 32 -14.27 22.78 -15.37
CA ALA A 32 -15.23 22.68 -14.26
C ALA A 32 -16.58 23.38 -14.53
N GLY A 33 -17.04 23.36 -15.79
CA GLY A 33 -18.29 24.00 -16.20
C GLY A 33 -18.27 25.53 -16.12
N THR A 34 -17.08 26.14 -16.18
CA THR A 34 -16.91 27.60 -16.08
C THR A 34 -16.08 28.16 -17.25
N ASP A 35 -16.16 29.46 -17.47
CA ASP A 35 -15.33 30.25 -18.38
C ASP A 35 -13.95 30.60 -17.80
N LEU A 36 -13.64 30.09 -16.60
CA LEU A 36 -12.39 30.39 -15.89
C LEU A 36 -11.27 29.40 -16.27
N PRO A 37 -10.04 29.88 -16.38
CA PRO A 37 -8.91 28.96 -16.54
C PRO A 37 -8.75 28.08 -15.28
N PRO A 38 -8.18 26.86 -15.40
CA PRO A 38 -8.00 25.92 -14.28
C PRO A 38 -7.35 26.56 -13.03
N SER A 39 -6.34 27.42 -13.23
CA SER A 39 -5.68 28.10 -12.13
C SER A 39 -6.60 29.03 -11.32
N ALA A 40 -7.56 29.69 -11.99
CA ALA A 40 -8.54 30.55 -11.32
C ALA A 40 -9.60 29.74 -10.57
N VAL A 41 -10.05 28.62 -11.12
CA VAL A 41 -10.94 27.68 -10.44
C VAL A 41 -10.29 27.17 -9.17
N HIS A 42 -9.06 26.68 -9.24
CA HIS A 42 -8.34 26.21 -8.05
C HIS A 42 -8.10 27.35 -7.04
N ALA A 43 -7.82 28.58 -7.49
CA ALA A 43 -7.67 29.71 -6.58
C ALA A 43 -8.97 30.01 -5.80
N LEU A 44 -10.15 29.93 -6.45
CA LEU A 44 -11.42 30.12 -5.79
C LEU A 44 -11.68 29.05 -4.72
N ILE A 45 -11.37 27.79 -5.03
CA ILE A 45 -11.49 26.67 -4.07
C ILE A 45 -10.55 26.88 -2.87
N GLU A 46 -9.31 27.30 -3.09
CA GLU A 46 -8.37 27.58 -2.00
C GLU A 46 -8.80 28.77 -1.13
N ILE A 47 -9.46 29.80 -1.72
CA ILE A 47 -9.98 30.96 -1.00
C ILE A 47 -11.22 30.61 -0.17
N GLU A 48 -12.03 29.62 -0.59
CA GLU A 48 -13.24 29.17 0.14
C GLU A 48 -12.92 28.77 1.58
N GLY A 49 -11.79 28.09 1.81
CA GLY A 49 -11.34 27.71 3.15
C GLY A 49 -11.01 28.87 4.10
N GLY A 50 -10.98 30.10 3.58
CA GLY A 50 -10.72 31.32 4.34
C GLY A 50 -9.25 31.56 4.72
N GLY A 51 -8.95 32.79 5.10
CA GLY A 51 -7.65 33.15 5.68
C GLY A 51 -6.43 33.12 4.73
N VAL A 52 -6.63 32.97 3.43
CA VAL A 52 -5.57 32.81 2.43
C VAL A 52 -5.10 34.16 1.92
N SER A 53 -3.78 34.36 1.80
CA SER A 53 -3.16 35.51 1.14
C SER A 53 -2.71 35.16 -0.29
N ALA A 54 -2.41 36.19 -1.08
CA ALA A 54 -1.81 36.01 -2.42
C ALA A 54 -0.49 35.19 -2.37
N ARG A 55 0.28 35.33 -1.29
CA ARG A 55 1.51 34.55 -1.06
C ARG A 55 1.20 33.07 -0.83
N ASP A 56 0.13 32.77 -0.08
CA ASP A 56 -0.29 31.39 0.18
C ASP A 56 -0.78 30.73 -1.09
N LEU A 57 -1.56 31.43 -1.93
CA LEU A 57 -1.98 30.94 -3.24
C LEU A 57 -0.79 30.63 -4.15
N SER A 58 0.22 31.53 -4.20
CA SER A 58 1.43 31.29 -4.98
C SER A 58 2.12 29.98 -4.59
N ARG A 59 2.22 29.70 -3.30
CA ARG A 59 2.82 28.47 -2.78
C ARG A 59 1.96 27.23 -3.04
N ARG A 60 0.64 27.30 -2.76
CA ARG A 60 -0.28 26.16 -2.91
C ARG A 60 -0.47 25.77 -4.36
N LEU A 61 -0.68 26.76 -5.24
CA LEU A 61 -0.88 26.55 -6.67
C LEU A 61 0.43 26.40 -7.45
N ARG A 62 1.59 26.58 -6.81
CA ARG A 62 2.92 26.55 -7.45
C ARG A 62 3.03 27.50 -8.65
N LEU A 63 2.46 28.69 -8.52
CA LEU A 63 2.45 29.73 -9.55
C LEU A 63 3.29 30.94 -9.15
N GLU A 64 3.88 31.61 -10.14
CA GLU A 64 4.64 32.83 -9.96
C GLU A 64 3.77 33.98 -9.42
N LYS A 65 4.35 34.82 -8.56
CA LYS A 65 3.67 35.97 -7.94
C LYS A 65 2.97 36.87 -8.95
N SER A 66 3.60 37.12 -10.10
CA SER A 66 3.04 37.93 -11.19
C SER A 66 1.79 37.31 -11.80
N SER A 67 1.74 35.99 -11.93
CA SER A 67 0.58 35.25 -12.44
C SER A 67 -0.58 35.28 -11.45
N ILE A 68 -0.29 35.08 -10.14
CA ILE A 68 -1.27 35.23 -9.06
C ILE A 68 -1.86 36.62 -9.03
N SER A 69 -1.02 37.67 -9.09
CA SER A 69 -1.50 39.06 -9.04
C SER A 69 -2.42 39.40 -10.22
N ARG A 70 -2.10 38.94 -11.43
CA ARG A 70 -2.95 39.14 -12.63
C ARG A 70 -4.28 38.39 -12.53
N MET A 71 -4.22 37.15 -12.04
CA MET A 71 -5.41 36.32 -11.85
C MET A 71 -6.33 36.92 -10.76
N LEU A 72 -5.79 37.29 -9.60
CA LEU A 72 -6.57 37.90 -8.51
C LEU A 72 -7.23 39.20 -8.95
N ARG A 73 -6.52 40.07 -9.70
CA ARG A 73 -7.12 41.30 -10.23
C ARG A 73 -8.37 40.97 -11.03
N LYS A 74 -8.33 40.01 -11.95
CA LYS A 74 -9.50 39.61 -12.75
C LYS A 74 -10.62 39.06 -11.88
N LEU A 75 -10.33 38.27 -10.84
CA LEU A 75 -11.34 37.74 -9.93
C LEU A 75 -11.98 38.82 -9.05
N VAL A 76 -11.22 39.84 -8.65
CA VAL A 76 -11.73 41.00 -7.92
C VAL A 76 -12.57 41.88 -8.85
N GLU A 77 -12.11 42.18 -10.06
CA GLU A 77 -12.85 42.92 -11.08
C GLU A 77 -14.17 42.23 -11.45
N ALA A 78 -14.17 40.89 -11.50
CA ALA A 78 -15.37 40.08 -11.71
C ALA A 78 -16.31 40.02 -10.47
N GLY A 79 -15.91 40.62 -9.37
CA GLY A 79 -16.72 40.70 -8.14
C GLY A 79 -16.89 39.36 -7.41
N VAL A 80 -16.05 38.33 -7.70
CA VAL A 80 -16.12 37.01 -7.05
C VAL A 80 -15.19 36.86 -5.86
N VAL A 81 -14.13 37.67 -5.80
CA VAL A 81 -13.15 37.73 -4.68
C VAL A 81 -13.10 39.18 -4.16
N ARG A 82 -12.89 39.34 -2.85
CA ARG A 82 -12.58 40.61 -2.22
C ARG A 82 -11.29 40.48 -1.40
N GLU A 83 -10.58 41.59 -1.29
CA GLU A 83 -9.39 41.75 -0.47
C GLU A 83 -9.75 42.46 0.83
N GLU A 84 -9.39 41.90 1.97
CA GLU A 84 -9.59 42.47 3.30
C GLU A 84 -8.27 42.71 3.97
N ALA A 85 -8.13 43.78 4.76
CA ALA A 85 -6.93 44.02 5.57
C ALA A 85 -6.81 42.91 6.63
N GLY A 86 -5.61 42.34 6.78
CA GLY A 86 -5.35 41.32 7.80
C GLY A 86 -5.43 41.92 9.21
N SER A 87 -5.96 41.16 10.17
CA SER A 87 -6.19 41.62 11.55
C SER A 87 -4.92 41.86 12.38
N GLU A 88 -3.80 41.21 12.04
CA GLU A 88 -2.55 41.27 12.81
C GLU A 88 -1.44 42.11 12.14
N ASP A 89 -1.46 42.19 10.81
CA ASP A 89 -0.56 43.03 10.01
C ASP A 89 -1.35 43.58 8.83
N GLY A 90 -1.70 44.86 8.88
CA GLY A 90 -2.45 45.56 7.84
C GLY A 90 -1.78 45.59 6.46
N ARG A 91 -0.52 45.10 6.37
CA ARG A 91 0.23 44.94 5.11
C ARG A 91 -0.11 43.66 4.38
N ILE A 92 -0.68 42.69 5.07
CA ILE A 92 -1.07 41.38 4.47
C ILE A 92 -2.55 41.41 4.16
N LYS A 93 -2.90 41.49 2.87
CA LYS A 93 -4.27 41.37 2.42
C LYS A 93 -4.72 39.92 2.47
N ARG A 94 -5.85 39.66 3.13
CA ARG A 94 -6.55 38.35 3.11
C ARG A 94 -7.59 38.35 2.01
N LEU A 95 -7.74 37.19 1.40
CA LEU A 95 -8.70 36.96 0.31
C LEU A 95 -9.92 36.26 0.88
N SER A 96 -11.09 36.69 0.46
CA SER A 96 -12.36 36.05 0.79
C SER A 96 -13.29 36.06 -0.42
N LEU A 97 -14.18 35.04 -0.49
CA LEU A 97 -15.21 34.98 -1.51
C LEU A 97 -16.32 35.99 -1.20
N THR A 98 -16.80 36.66 -2.24
CA THR A 98 -18.08 37.38 -2.18
C THR A 98 -19.26 36.39 -2.20
N GLU A 99 -20.49 36.86 -2.10
CA GLU A 99 -21.66 36.00 -2.27
C GLU A 99 -21.69 35.39 -3.69
N ALA A 100 -21.38 36.18 -4.72
CA ALA A 100 -21.25 35.70 -6.10
C ALA A 100 -20.14 34.67 -6.24
N GLY A 101 -19.03 34.87 -5.54
CA GLY A 101 -17.91 33.92 -5.49
C GLY A 101 -18.32 32.59 -4.88
N ARG A 102 -19.04 32.60 -3.75
CA ARG A 102 -19.54 31.37 -3.10
C ARG A 102 -20.47 30.59 -4.01
N LYS A 103 -21.44 31.26 -4.67
CA LYS A 103 -22.33 30.59 -5.62
C LYS A 103 -21.56 29.96 -6.79
N ARG A 104 -20.50 30.63 -7.25
CA ARG A 104 -19.63 30.10 -8.33
C ARG A 104 -18.85 28.86 -7.90
N VAL A 105 -18.28 28.88 -6.68
CA VAL A 105 -17.58 27.72 -6.11
C VAL A 105 -18.53 26.55 -5.86
N GLU A 106 -19.74 26.79 -5.39
CA GLU A 106 -20.75 25.76 -5.24
C GLU A 106 -21.09 25.09 -6.57
N ALA A 107 -21.25 25.86 -7.66
CA ALA A 107 -21.45 25.31 -9.00
C ALA A 107 -20.26 24.49 -9.48
N ILE A 108 -19.01 24.94 -9.24
CA ILE A 108 -17.79 24.20 -9.53
C ILE A 108 -17.77 22.86 -8.80
N HIS A 109 -18.07 22.85 -7.51
CA HIS A 109 -18.14 21.62 -6.72
C HIS A 109 -19.25 20.67 -7.20
N ALA A 110 -20.42 21.21 -7.57
CA ALA A 110 -21.51 20.39 -8.11
C ALA A 110 -21.10 19.71 -9.41
N PHE A 111 -20.49 20.47 -10.33
CA PHE A 111 -19.97 19.93 -11.59
C PHE A 111 -18.90 18.84 -11.35
N ALA A 112 -17.91 19.12 -10.49
CA ALA A 112 -16.84 18.17 -10.22
C ALA A 112 -17.38 16.87 -9.57
N ARG A 113 -18.34 17.00 -8.63
CA ARG A 113 -19.00 15.83 -8.02
C ARG A 113 -19.77 15.01 -9.06
N ALA A 114 -20.52 15.66 -9.95
CA ALA A 114 -21.23 14.97 -11.02
C ALA A 114 -20.28 14.23 -11.95
N GLN A 115 -19.21 14.90 -12.40
CA GLN A 115 -18.18 14.29 -13.27
C GLN A 115 -17.56 13.04 -12.64
N VAL A 116 -17.17 13.11 -11.34
CA VAL A 116 -16.60 11.96 -10.61
C VAL A 116 -17.65 10.86 -10.44
N SER A 117 -18.87 11.21 -10.05
CA SER A 117 -19.98 10.25 -9.88
C SER A 117 -20.29 9.50 -11.17
N ASP A 118 -20.38 10.22 -12.29
CA ASP A 118 -20.63 9.64 -13.60
C ASP A 118 -19.48 8.71 -14.06
N ALA A 119 -18.24 9.08 -13.77
CA ALA A 119 -17.09 8.23 -14.05
C ALA A 119 -17.11 6.95 -13.22
N LEU A 120 -17.34 7.07 -11.90
CA LEU A 120 -17.42 5.92 -10.99
C LEU A 120 -18.62 5.01 -11.32
N GLY A 121 -19.74 5.56 -11.78
CA GLY A 121 -20.91 4.80 -12.21
C GLY A 121 -20.68 3.88 -13.43
N ARG A 122 -19.58 4.07 -14.16
CA ARG A 122 -19.14 3.21 -15.28
C ARG A 122 -18.19 2.11 -14.86
N LEU A 123 -17.80 2.06 -13.61
CA LEU A 123 -16.88 1.06 -13.07
C LEU A 123 -17.61 -0.18 -12.56
N TRP A 124 -16.93 -1.32 -12.54
CA TRP A 124 -17.42 -2.51 -11.86
C TRP A 124 -17.36 -2.32 -10.32
N PRO A 125 -18.26 -2.98 -9.57
CA PRO A 125 -18.25 -2.91 -8.11
C PRO A 125 -16.87 -3.20 -7.51
N GLY A 126 -16.40 -2.32 -6.61
CA GLY A 126 -15.10 -2.43 -5.95
C GLY A 126 -13.93 -1.74 -6.66
N GLN A 127 -14.06 -1.38 -7.94
CA GLN A 127 -13.00 -0.65 -8.67
C GLN A 127 -12.86 0.81 -8.21
N ASP A 128 -13.90 1.39 -7.63
CA ASP A 128 -13.87 2.72 -7.00
C ASP A 128 -12.77 2.83 -5.94
N ARG A 129 -12.59 1.79 -5.13
CA ARG A 129 -11.53 1.71 -4.12
C ARG A 129 -10.13 1.67 -4.76
N THR A 130 -9.98 0.91 -5.85
CA THR A 130 -8.72 0.84 -6.59
C THR A 130 -8.35 2.20 -7.17
N VAL A 131 -9.32 2.92 -7.74
CA VAL A 131 -9.11 4.27 -8.28
C VAL A 131 -8.69 5.24 -7.16
N LEU A 132 -9.43 5.26 -6.04
CA LEU A 132 -9.13 6.14 -4.92
C LEU A 132 -7.73 5.88 -4.37
N GLU A 133 -7.38 4.62 -4.11
CA GLU A 133 -6.09 4.26 -3.54
C GLU A 133 -4.95 4.56 -4.52
N GLY A 134 -5.11 4.25 -5.81
CA GLY A 134 -4.10 4.55 -6.83
C GLY A 134 -3.83 6.04 -6.98
N LEU A 135 -4.89 6.86 -7.04
CA LEU A 135 -4.75 8.32 -7.11
C LEU A 135 -4.12 8.90 -5.85
N ARG A 136 -4.52 8.42 -4.66
CA ARG A 136 -3.96 8.87 -3.38
C ARG A 136 -2.45 8.58 -3.32
N LEU A 137 -2.05 7.34 -3.56
CA LEU A 137 -0.64 6.92 -3.52
C LEU A 137 0.21 7.71 -4.53
N TYR A 138 -0.30 7.90 -5.75
CA TYR A 138 0.44 8.62 -6.78
C TYR A 138 0.56 10.11 -6.47
N ALA A 139 -0.52 10.74 -5.99
CA ALA A 139 -0.49 12.15 -5.58
C ALA A 139 0.47 12.40 -4.40
N GLU A 140 0.47 11.53 -3.39
CA GLU A 140 1.38 11.61 -2.25
C GLU A 140 2.85 11.44 -2.69
N ALA A 141 3.12 10.49 -3.59
CA ALA A 141 4.46 10.27 -4.13
C ALA A 141 4.98 11.48 -4.93
N LEU A 142 4.11 12.13 -5.70
CA LEU A 142 4.45 13.37 -6.43
C LEU A 142 4.66 14.58 -5.51
N ALA A 143 3.95 14.62 -4.37
CA ALA A 143 4.08 15.70 -3.38
C ALA A 143 5.33 15.56 -2.50
N ALA A 144 5.86 14.34 -2.36
CA ALA A 144 7.04 14.05 -1.56
C ALA A 144 8.27 14.78 -2.12
N THR A 145 9.03 15.45 -1.24
CA THR A 145 10.34 16.00 -1.62
C THR A 145 11.33 14.85 -1.84
N PRO A 146 12.30 14.98 -2.77
CA PRO A 146 13.26 13.91 -3.08
C PRO A 146 14.06 13.35 -1.89
N ALA A 147 14.11 14.08 -0.78
CA ALA A 147 14.80 13.68 0.45
C ALA A 147 13.94 12.83 1.40
N ALA A 148 12.64 12.75 1.19
CA ALA A 148 11.73 11.97 2.00
C ALA A 148 11.22 10.77 1.16
N ARG A 149 12.04 9.72 1.02
CA ARG A 149 11.41 8.40 0.82
C ARG A 149 10.50 8.20 2.03
N PRO A 150 9.19 8.01 1.84
CA PRO A 150 8.34 7.60 2.94
C PRO A 150 8.99 6.34 3.53
N VAL A 151 9.38 6.38 4.79
CA VAL A 151 9.68 5.16 5.52
C VAL A 151 8.35 4.42 5.50
N ALA A 152 8.27 3.33 4.74
CA ALA A 152 7.06 2.52 4.72
C ALA A 152 6.69 2.24 6.18
N PRO A 153 5.44 2.51 6.60
CA PRO A 153 5.05 2.27 7.98
C PRO A 153 5.39 0.82 8.30
N VAL A 154 6.09 0.63 9.42
CA VAL A 154 6.51 -0.70 9.86
C VAL A 154 5.23 -1.51 10.10
N PRO A 155 5.02 -2.66 9.41
CA PRO A 155 3.82 -3.44 9.59
C PRO A 155 3.60 -3.84 11.04
N THR A 156 2.37 -3.79 11.52
CA THR A 156 2.01 -4.31 12.84
C THR A 156 1.86 -5.82 12.75
N ILE A 157 2.45 -6.56 13.70
CA ILE A 157 2.26 -8.02 13.80
C ILE A 157 1.09 -8.29 14.72
N VAL A 158 0.17 -9.13 14.27
CA VAL A 158 -1.03 -9.51 15.00
C VAL A 158 -1.22 -11.02 14.95
N GLY A 159 -1.52 -11.63 16.08
CA GLY A 159 -1.82 -13.06 16.20
C GLY A 159 -3.30 -13.37 15.91
N GLY A 160 -3.57 -14.63 15.64
CA GLY A 160 -4.91 -15.19 15.46
C GLY A 160 -5.49 -15.03 14.07
N TYR A 161 -6.67 -15.67 13.91
CA TYR A 161 -7.43 -15.67 12.65
C TYR A 161 -7.97 -14.29 12.27
N ARG A 162 -7.93 -14.00 10.99
CA ARG A 162 -8.58 -12.86 10.35
C ARG A 162 -9.26 -13.28 9.05
N VAL A 163 -10.41 -12.69 8.77
CA VAL A 163 -11.12 -12.94 7.51
C VAL A 163 -10.21 -12.62 6.32
N GLY A 164 -10.10 -13.57 5.38
CA GLY A 164 -9.24 -13.46 4.21
C GLY A 164 -7.81 -13.97 4.40
N LEU A 165 -7.40 -14.38 5.62
CA LEU A 165 -6.02 -14.80 5.91
C LEU A 165 -5.61 -16.02 5.08
N ILE A 166 -6.45 -17.07 5.00
CA ILE A 166 -6.17 -18.27 4.19
C ILE A 166 -5.95 -17.90 2.72
N ALA A 167 -6.89 -17.15 2.14
CA ALA A 167 -6.82 -16.73 0.75
C ALA A 167 -5.56 -15.88 0.46
N ARG A 168 -5.25 -14.93 1.35
CA ARG A 168 -4.11 -14.03 1.16
C ARG A 168 -2.77 -14.76 1.29
N ILE A 169 -2.61 -15.63 2.28
CA ILE A 169 -1.38 -16.44 2.45
C ILE A 169 -1.19 -17.34 1.22
N THR A 170 -2.25 -18.03 0.78
CA THR A 170 -2.20 -18.87 -0.43
C THR A 170 -1.77 -18.03 -1.64
N ALA A 171 -2.41 -16.88 -1.87
CA ALA A 171 -2.08 -16.02 -3.00
C ALA A 171 -0.63 -15.50 -2.94
N MET A 172 -0.13 -15.07 -1.77
CA MET A 172 1.24 -14.60 -1.62
C MET A 172 2.25 -15.69 -1.96
N HIS A 173 2.05 -16.92 -1.45
CA HIS A 173 2.91 -18.06 -1.75
C HIS A 173 2.85 -18.45 -3.23
N ALA A 174 1.64 -18.62 -3.78
CA ALA A 174 1.46 -19.00 -5.16
C ALA A 174 2.11 -18.02 -6.14
N LEU A 175 1.83 -16.73 -6.00
CA LEU A 175 2.37 -15.69 -6.89
C LEU A 175 3.90 -15.55 -6.76
N TYR A 176 4.42 -15.62 -5.55
CA TYR A 176 5.85 -15.53 -5.33
C TYR A 176 6.60 -16.71 -5.95
N TYR A 177 6.21 -17.93 -5.61
CA TYR A 177 6.91 -19.14 -6.06
C TYR A 177 6.63 -19.52 -7.53
N ALA A 178 5.51 -19.10 -8.11
CA ALA A 178 5.32 -19.18 -9.55
C ALA A 178 6.37 -18.36 -10.31
N ARG A 179 6.64 -17.14 -9.83
CA ARG A 179 7.60 -16.22 -10.46
C ARG A 179 9.06 -16.62 -10.22
N THR A 180 9.40 -17.11 -9.02
CA THR A 180 10.79 -17.36 -8.61
C THR A 180 11.25 -18.80 -8.83
N SER A 181 10.33 -19.77 -8.80
CA SER A 181 10.63 -21.21 -8.81
C SER A 181 9.80 -22.00 -9.84
N GLY A 182 8.93 -21.31 -10.60
CA GLY A 182 8.06 -21.96 -11.60
C GLY A 182 7.02 -22.90 -11.01
N PHE A 183 6.69 -22.77 -9.71
CA PHE A 183 5.65 -23.59 -9.09
C PHE A 183 4.27 -23.19 -9.61
N GLY A 184 3.39 -24.18 -9.77
CA GLY A 184 2.06 -24.00 -10.36
C GLY A 184 0.94 -24.46 -9.42
N GLN A 185 -0.17 -24.85 -10.04
CA GLN A 185 -1.42 -25.26 -9.38
C GLN A 185 -1.21 -26.26 -8.22
N ARG A 186 -0.32 -27.24 -8.37
CA ARG A 186 -0.06 -28.23 -7.32
C ARG A 186 0.44 -27.58 -6.04
N PHE A 187 1.39 -26.66 -6.15
CA PHE A 187 1.93 -25.91 -5.01
C PHE A 187 0.83 -25.09 -4.32
N GLU A 188 0.05 -24.34 -5.09
CA GLU A 188 -1.06 -23.55 -4.56
C GLU A 188 -2.06 -24.44 -3.82
N SER A 189 -2.44 -25.60 -4.40
CA SER A 189 -3.33 -26.55 -3.78
C SER A 189 -2.77 -27.11 -2.45
N VAL A 190 -1.47 -27.42 -2.39
CA VAL A 190 -0.81 -27.91 -1.17
C VAL A 190 -0.84 -26.86 -0.07
N VAL A 191 -0.54 -25.59 -0.40
CA VAL A 191 -0.59 -24.49 0.55
C VAL A 191 -2.00 -24.26 1.06
N ALA A 192 -3.00 -24.21 0.16
CA ALA A 192 -4.39 -23.98 0.53
C ALA A 192 -4.97 -25.11 1.41
N ALA A 193 -4.72 -26.37 1.04
CA ALA A 193 -5.17 -27.53 1.80
C ALA A 193 -4.53 -27.58 3.20
N GLY A 194 -3.22 -27.38 3.29
CA GLY A 194 -2.52 -27.38 4.57
C GLY A 194 -2.98 -26.22 5.49
N LEU A 195 -3.25 -25.04 4.93
CA LEU A 195 -3.85 -23.94 5.68
C LEU A 195 -5.24 -24.29 6.20
N ALA A 196 -6.12 -24.83 5.35
CA ALA A 196 -7.48 -25.21 5.76
C ALA A 196 -7.44 -26.21 6.91
N GLU A 197 -6.64 -27.27 6.79
CA GLU A 197 -6.45 -28.27 7.84
C GLU A 197 -5.92 -27.67 9.15
N PHE A 198 -4.93 -26.77 9.06
CA PHE A 198 -4.37 -26.11 10.25
C PHE A 198 -5.40 -25.22 10.95
N PHE A 199 -6.22 -24.50 10.18
CA PHE A 199 -7.22 -23.59 10.76
C PHE A 199 -8.33 -24.33 11.51
N ASP A 200 -8.63 -25.61 11.20
CA ASP A 200 -9.57 -26.41 11.98
C ASP A 200 -9.07 -26.68 13.40
N ARG A 201 -7.76 -26.63 13.62
CA ARG A 201 -7.11 -26.84 14.93
C ARG A 201 -6.38 -25.60 15.49
N LEU A 202 -6.54 -24.41 14.88
CA LEU A 202 -5.89 -23.19 15.33
C LEU A 202 -6.21 -22.84 16.78
N GLY A 203 -7.39 -23.20 17.28
CA GLY A 203 -7.78 -22.95 18.68
C GLY A 203 -7.04 -23.80 19.72
N ASN A 204 -6.22 -24.77 19.31
CA ASN A 204 -5.45 -25.61 20.22
C ASN A 204 -4.22 -24.86 20.77
N PRO A 205 -3.85 -25.06 22.05
CA PRO A 205 -2.83 -24.25 22.74
C PRO A 205 -1.43 -24.26 22.13
N GLY A 206 -1.11 -25.29 21.32
CA GLY A 206 0.18 -25.44 20.64
C GLY A 206 0.25 -24.76 19.26
N ASN A 207 -0.85 -24.18 18.79
CA ASN A 207 -0.99 -23.62 17.46
C ASN A 207 -1.18 -22.11 17.52
N GLU A 208 -0.51 -21.39 16.62
CA GLU A 208 -0.70 -19.95 16.46
C GLU A 208 -0.29 -19.49 15.07
N ILE A 209 -0.89 -18.42 14.60
CA ILE A 209 -0.54 -17.77 13.34
C ILE A 209 -0.44 -16.26 13.51
N TRP A 210 0.55 -15.66 12.90
CA TRP A 210 0.73 -14.20 12.88
C TRP A 210 0.64 -13.67 11.47
N ALA A 211 0.02 -12.50 11.36
CA ALA A 211 -0.02 -11.69 10.16
C ALA A 211 0.72 -10.37 10.37
N ALA A 212 1.57 -10.00 9.43
CA ALA A 212 2.07 -8.64 9.32
C ALA A 212 1.03 -7.80 8.57
N MET A 213 0.56 -6.71 9.20
CA MET A 213 -0.49 -5.83 8.69
C MET A 213 0.07 -4.48 8.30
N GLN A 214 -0.23 -4.02 7.09
CA GLN A 214 -0.01 -2.64 6.66
C GLN A 214 -1.37 -1.98 6.40
N GLY A 215 -1.84 -1.17 7.35
CA GLY A 215 -3.24 -0.78 7.38
C GLY A 215 -4.15 -2.00 7.51
N ASN A 216 -5.04 -2.19 6.54
CA ASN A 216 -5.95 -3.34 6.49
C ASN A 216 -5.43 -4.50 5.62
N GLU A 217 -4.25 -4.37 5.03
CA GLU A 217 -3.69 -5.37 4.13
C GLU A 217 -2.76 -6.33 4.87
N ILE A 218 -2.92 -7.63 4.60
CA ILE A 218 -2.00 -8.67 5.06
C ILE A 218 -0.81 -8.69 4.11
N VAL A 219 0.37 -8.39 4.63
CA VAL A 219 1.62 -8.25 3.87
C VAL A 219 2.71 -9.23 4.29
N GLY A 220 2.40 -10.14 5.19
CA GLY A 220 3.25 -11.24 5.60
C GLY A 220 2.54 -12.18 6.55
N SER A 221 3.07 -13.40 6.71
CA SER A 221 2.54 -14.40 7.64
C SER A 221 3.63 -15.33 8.13
N ILE A 222 3.37 -15.98 9.26
CA ILE A 222 4.11 -17.12 9.81
C ILE A 222 3.18 -17.88 10.75
N ALA A 223 3.34 -19.20 10.85
CA ALA A 223 2.58 -20.01 11.79
C ALA A 223 3.46 -21.01 12.54
N ILE A 224 3.05 -21.36 13.74
CA ILE A 224 3.52 -22.51 14.50
C ILE A 224 2.39 -23.53 14.59
N ASP A 225 2.68 -24.75 14.16
CA ASP A 225 1.84 -25.92 14.23
C ASP A 225 2.50 -26.93 15.20
N GLY A 226 1.95 -27.08 16.39
CA GLY A 226 2.49 -27.94 17.45
C GLY A 226 2.00 -29.38 17.38
N GLU A 227 1.21 -29.75 16.37
CA GLU A 227 0.57 -31.07 16.29
C GLU A 227 0.94 -31.86 15.03
N ASP A 228 1.52 -31.20 14.02
CA ASP A 228 1.77 -31.78 12.72
C ASP A 228 2.87 -32.86 12.70
N ILE A 229 3.93 -32.68 13.48
CA ILE A 229 5.16 -33.51 13.42
C ILE A 229 5.47 -34.28 14.70
N GLY A 230 4.50 -34.36 15.60
CA GLY A 230 4.58 -35.17 16.84
C GLY A 230 4.85 -34.34 18.09
N ALA A 231 4.71 -34.99 19.25
CA ALA A 231 4.75 -34.35 20.55
C ALA A 231 6.09 -33.67 20.84
N GLY A 232 6.05 -32.48 21.43
CA GLY A 232 7.22 -31.70 21.82
C GLY A 232 7.95 -31.00 20.67
N LYS A 233 7.41 -31.06 19.46
CA LYS A 233 7.98 -30.45 18.26
C LYS A 233 7.02 -29.43 17.67
N ALA A 234 7.55 -28.27 17.30
CA ALA A 234 6.84 -27.24 16.59
C ALA A 234 7.20 -27.26 15.10
N HIS A 235 6.22 -27.16 14.22
CA HIS A 235 6.42 -26.98 12.79
C HIS A 235 6.17 -25.52 12.43
N LEU A 236 7.21 -24.80 12.04
CA LEU A 236 7.13 -23.43 11.54
C LEU A 236 6.71 -23.47 10.07
N ARG A 237 5.57 -22.86 9.74
CA ARG A 237 4.91 -22.96 8.43
C ARG A 237 4.52 -21.59 7.88
N TRP A 238 4.27 -21.55 6.58
CA TRP A 238 3.72 -20.40 5.83
C TRP A 238 4.41 -19.07 6.14
N PHE A 239 5.73 -19.12 6.27
CA PHE A 239 6.52 -17.94 6.45
C PHE A 239 6.74 -17.24 5.10
N ILE A 240 6.14 -16.08 4.95
CA ILE A 240 6.26 -15.24 3.75
C ILE A 240 6.11 -13.76 4.12
N VAL A 241 6.80 -12.90 3.38
CA VAL A 241 6.66 -11.45 3.45
C VAL A 241 6.57 -10.92 2.02
N ASP A 242 5.67 -9.97 1.78
CA ASP A 242 5.52 -9.31 0.49
C ASP A 242 6.84 -8.69 0.02
N ASP A 243 7.10 -8.75 -1.29
CA ASP A 243 8.34 -8.25 -1.90
C ASP A 243 8.60 -6.78 -1.58
N ALA A 244 7.55 -5.96 -1.52
CA ALA A 244 7.65 -4.53 -1.21
C ALA A 244 8.22 -4.25 0.20
N LEU A 245 8.16 -5.23 1.09
CA LEU A 245 8.64 -5.12 2.48
C LEU A 245 9.96 -5.84 2.75
N ARG A 246 10.60 -6.37 1.72
CA ARG A 246 11.93 -6.99 1.89
C ARG A 246 12.94 -5.97 2.37
N GLY A 247 13.74 -6.36 3.35
CA GLY A 247 14.70 -5.46 4.00
C GLY A 247 14.10 -4.53 5.06
N SER A 248 12.77 -4.51 5.27
CA SER A 248 12.11 -3.70 6.31
C SER A 248 12.26 -4.26 7.74
N GLY A 249 12.81 -5.46 7.89
CA GLY A 249 12.86 -6.18 9.16
C GLY A 249 11.57 -6.92 9.54
N SER A 250 10.51 -6.85 8.72
CA SER A 250 9.22 -7.49 9.01
C SER A 250 9.32 -9.01 9.13
N GLY A 251 10.10 -9.66 8.24
CA GLY A 251 10.35 -11.10 8.33
C GLY A 251 11.06 -11.50 9.63
N LYS A 252 12.06 -10.71 10.05
CA LYS A 252 12.74 -10.93 11.33
C LYS A 252 11.76 -10.90 12.50
N ARG A 253 10.90 -9.89 12.55
CA ARG A 253 9.90 -9.71 13.63
C ARG A 253 8.87 -10.84 13.65
N LEU A 254 8.36 -11.27 12.49
CA LEU A 254 7.47 -12.42 12.39
C LEU A 254 8.13 -13.69 12.94
N LEU A 255 9.37 -13.95 12.55
CA LEU A 255 10.11 -15.12 13.03
C LEU A 255 10.38 -15.04 14.53
N ASP A 256 10.75 -13.87 15.04
CA ASP A 256 11.01 -13.66 16.48
C ASP A 256 9.72 -13.92 17.31
N GLU A 257 8.53 -13.47 16.85
CA GLU A 257 7.24 -13.77 17.50
C GLU A 257 6.92 -15.28 17.51
N ALA A 258 7.08 -15.94 16.37
CA ALA A 258 6.82 -17.37 16.27
C ALA A 258 7.74 -18.20 17.16
N LEU A 259 9.02 -17.84 17.24
CA LEU A 259 9.99 -18.54 18.07
C LEU A 259 9.77 -18.26 19.57
N ALA A 260 9.40 -17.04 19.95
CA ALA A 260 9.03 -16.72 21.33
C ALA A 260 7.84 -17.57 21.80
N PHE A 261 6.80 -17.71 20.95
CA PHE A 261 5.68 -18.61 21.23
C PHE A 261 6.11 -20.08 21.37
N ALA A 262 6.92 -20.59 20.45
CA ALA A 262 7.40 -21.97 20.50
C ALA A 262 8.20 -22.23 21.81
N ASP A 263 9.03 -21.30 22.22
CA ASP A 263 9.80 -21.36 23.46
C ASP A 263 8.89 -21.28 24.71
N GLU A 264 7.89 -20.39 24.72
CA GLU A 264 6.90 -20.25 25.78
C GLU A 264 6.08 -21.53 25.95
N LYS A 265 5.65 -22.15 24.84
CA LYS A 265 4.89 -23.42 24.86
C LYS A 265 5.73 -24.63 25.24
N GLY A 266 7.05 -24.47 25.34
CA GLY A 266 7.93 -25.54 25.80
C GLY A 266 8.30 -26.58 24.76
N PHE A 267 8.16 -26.26 23.46
CA PHE A 267 8.62 -27.16 22.41
C PHE A 267 10.14 -27.37 22.51
N ALA A 268 10.58 -28.61 22.46
CA ALA A 268 12.02 -28.96 22.51
C ALA A 268 12.71 -28.65 21.20
N GLU A 269 11.99 -28.80 20.11
CA GLU A 269 12.50 -28.61 18.75
C GLU A 269 11.51 -27.78 17.93
N THR A 270 12.05 -26.87 17.08
CA THR A 270 11.27 -26.20 16.03
C THR A 270 11.82 -26.61 14.67
N HIS A 271 10.99 -27.15 13.81
CA HIS A 271 11.33 -27.59 12.47
C HIS A 271 10.72 -26.69 11.42
N LEU A 272 11.37 -26.56 10.27
CA LEU A 272 10.81 -25.98 9.07
C LEU A 272 11.30 -26.73 7.82
N TRP A 273 10.47 -26.73 6.77
CA TRP A 273 10.79 -27.28 5.45
C TRP A 273 10.85 -26.15 4.44
N THR A 274 11.89 -26.19 3.63
CA THR A 274 12.16 -25.22 2.56
C THR A 274 12.91 -25.93 1.42
N PHE A 275 13.49 -25.18 0.50
CA PHE A 275 14.33 -25.71 -0.56
C PHE A 275 15.52 -24.79 -0.85
N SER A 276 16.51 -25.30 -1.53
CA SER A 276 17.73 -24.57 -1.87
C SER A 276 17.46 -23.36 -2.79
N GLY A 277 18.27 -22.30 -2.68
CA GLY A 277 18.13 -21.06 -3.48
C GLY A 277 17.37 -19.94 -2.78
N LEU A 278 16.90 -20.15 -1.54
CA LEU A 278 16.26 -19.11 -0.72
C LEU A 278 17.25 -18.53 0.32
N ASP A 279 18.39 -17.99 -0.15
CA ASP A 279 19.53 -17.61 0.68
C ASP A 279 19.19 -16.59 1.78
N ALA A 280 18.32 -15.62 1.48
CA ALA A 280 17.89 -14.63 2.47
C ALA A 280 17.06 -15.25 3.62
N ALA A 281 16.19 -16.21 3.30
CA ALA A 281 15.42 -16.95 4.31
C ALA A 281 16.33 -17.88 5.10
N ARG A 282 17.23 -18.61 4.45
CA ARG A 282 18.23 -19.45 5.09
C ARG A 282 19.09 -18.68 6.08
N HIS A 283 19.65 -17.53 5.67
CA HIS A 283 20.42 -16.67 6.57
C HIS A 283 19.61 -16.24 7.79
N LEU A 284 18.33 -15.91 7.60
CA LEU A 284 17.44 -15.53 8.69
C LEU A 284 17.20 -16.69 9.67
N TYR A 285 17.06 -17.92 9.17
CA TYR A 285 16.92 -19.12 10.01
C TYR A 285 18.22 -19.42 10.78
N GLU A 286 19.34 -19.46 10.10
CA GLU A 286 20.65 -19.76 10.71
C GLU A 286 21.00 -18.76 11.82
N THR A 287 20.71 -17.47 11.63
CA THR A 287 20.90 -16.43 12.66
C THR A 287 20.00 -16.58 13.89
N ARG A 288 18.97 -17.47 13.85
CA ARG A 288 18.07 -17.82 14.94
C ARG A 288 18.33 -19.21 15.51
N GLY A 289 19.46 -19.80 15.19
CA GLY A 289 19.90 -21.10 15.75
C GLY A 289 19.33 -22.30 15.01
N PHE A 290 18.72 -22.13 13.84
CA PHE A 290 18.36 -23.27 13.00
C PHE A 290 19.62 -23.85 12.34
N VAL A 291 19.69 -25.17 12.28
CA VAL A 291 20.72 -25.93 11.59
C VAL A 291 20.09 -26.80 10.50
N LEU A 292 20.78 -26.93 9.37
CA LEU A 292 20.35 -27.85 8.31
C LEU A 292 20.48 -29.30 8.83
N ALA A 293 19.35 -30.00 8.93
CA ALA A 293 19.28 -31.37 9.42
C ALA A 293 19.16 -32.41 8.33
N GLU A 294 18.55 -32.03 7.19
CA GLU A 294 18.34 -32.95 6.06
C GLU A 294 18.26 -32.18 4.77
N GLU A 295 18.83 -32.76 3.71
CA GLU A 295 18.74 -32.23 2.35
C GLU A 295 18.58 -33.41 1.38
N ARG A 296 17.56 -33.35 0.50
CA ARG A 296 17.31 -34.39 -0.49
C ARG A 296 16.54 -33.85 -1.70
N PRO A 297 16.69 -34.45 -2.89
CA PRO A 297 15.79 -34.19 -3.99
C PRO A 297 14.35 -34.58 -3.62
N GLY A 298 13.38 -33.75 -4.00
CA GLY A 298 11.97 -34.01 -3.74
C GLY A 298 11.06 -33.22 -4.66
N THR A 299 9.78 -33.65 -4.72
CA THR A 299 8.76 -33.09 -5.64
C THR A 299 7.49 -32.69 -4.92
N GLN A 300 7.54 -32.52 -3.59
CA GLN A 300 6.34 -32.26 -2.81
C GLN A 300 5.57 -31.00 -3.26
N TRP A 301 6.27 -30.04 -3.83
CA TRP A 301 5.70 -28.78 -4.32
C TRP A 301 5.44 -28.74 -5.83
N GLY A 302 5.53 -29.88 -6.52
CA GLY A 302 5.18 -30.02 -7.95
C GLY A 302 6.36 -30.10 -8.90
N ASN A 303 7.43 -29.34 -8.67
CA ASN A 303 8.68 -29.44 -9.41
C ASN A 303 9.74 -30.13 -8.54
N GLU A 304 10.74 -30.77 -9.17
CA GLU A 304 11.88 -31.31 -8.46
C GLU A 304 12.75 -30.17 -7.95
N VAL A 305 13.01 -30.15 -6.66
CA VAL A 305 13.86 -29.19 -5.98
C VAL A 305 14.72 -29.92 -4.92
N LEU A 306 15.80 -29.31 -4.50
CA LEU A 306 16.58 -29.80 -3.38
C LEU A 306 15.90 -29.34 -2.08
N GLU A 307 15.08 -30.24 -1.52
CA GLU A 307 14.30 -29.99 -0.29
C GLU A 307 15.26 -29.95 0.91
N GLN A 308 15.00 -29.05 1.82
CA GLN A 308 15.82 -28.83 3.02
C GLN A 308 14.92 -28.79 4.25
N ARG A 309 15.33 -29.50 5.30
CA ARG A 309 14.74 -29.43 6.63
C ARG A 309 15.73 -28.81 7.60
N PHE A 310 15.31 -27.73 8.24
CA PHE A 310 16.07 -27.09 9.31
C PHE A 310 15.42 -27.37 10.65
N VAL A 311 16.26 -27.47 11.68
CA VAL A 311 15.85 -27.73 13.07
C VAL A 311 16.54 -26.74 13.99
N ARG A 312 15.76 -26.17 14.91
CA ARG A 312 16.25 -25.36 16.05
C ARG A 312 15.93 -26.09 17.33
N PHE A 313 16.91 -26.27 18.18
CA PHE A 313 16.75 -26.81 19.51
C PHE A 313 16.52 -25.68 20.51
N ARG A 314 15.61 -25.87 21.45
CA ARG A 314 15.42 -24.96 22.57
C ARG A 314 16.64 -25.05 23.49
N HIS A 315 17.23 -23.92 23.85
CA HIS A 315 18.32 -23.81 24.80
C HIS A 315 17.81 -23.62 26.21
#